data_f0117bfc3ff92ec48ecde19328541910
#
_entry.id   f0117bfc3ff92ec48ecde19328541910
#
_cell.length_a   1.000
_cell.length_b   1.000
_cell.length_c   1.000
_cell.angle_alpha   90.00
_cell.angle_beta   90.00
_cell.angle_gamma   90.00
#
_symmetry.space_group_name_H-M   'P 1'
#
loop_
_entity.id
_entity.type
_entity.pdbx_description
1 polymer ?
#
loop_
_entity_poly.entity_id
_entity_poly.type
_entity_poly.pdbx_seq_one_letter_code
_entity_poly.pdbx_strand_id
1 'polypeptide(L)'
;TNQESPTEFIRGMAHEIKNPLSGIRGSAQLLNNKLPDQNLREYTDIIIKQTDRLTVLVDNILGPNKKPSFKVQNIHYPIENVMDLEKNEIKDIEIKYEKDFDPSIPDLLIDSYLIENSILNLIKNARESLSNSKTLSPKIKVKTRVVHQEYIGELRFTSLCKISISDNGPGIPEDIKDSIFFPMISGKEQGSGLGLSITQGIVSQHNGALQFRSKPGDTEFSIIIPISANMNTNDGLKAAHGC
;
A
#
# COMPACT_ATOMS: atom_id res chain seq x y z
N THR A 1 1.33 34.08 -17.41
CA THR A 1 0.25 33.14 -17.15
C THR A 1 0.87 31.90 -16.51
N ASN A 2 0.77 31.83 -15.15
CA ASN A 2 1.18 30.64 -14.40
C ASN A 2 0.26 29.49 -14.84
N GLN A 3 0.80 28.55 -15.58
CA GLN A 3 0.17 27.22 -15.72
C GLN A 3 0.40 26.49 -14.40
N GLU A 4 -0.64 26.41 -13.57
CA GLU A 4 -0.66 25.50 -12.43
C GLU A 4 -0.33 24.10 -12.93
N SER A 5 0.59 23.42 -12.26
CA SER A 5 0.92 22.06 -12.66
C SER A 5 -0.33 21.16 -12.48
N PRO A 6 -0.54 20.14 -13.34
CA PRO A 6 -1.68 19.23 -13.21
C PRO A 6 -1.81 18.65 -11.78
N THR A 7 -0.69 18.50 -11.08
CA THR A 7 -0.63 18.02 -9.70
C THR A 7 -1.17 19.05 -8.69
N GLU A 8 -0.92 20.35 -8.89
CA GLU A 8 -1.46 21.41 -8.02
C GLU A 8 -2.96 21.59 -8.22
N PHE A 9 -3.44 21.49 -9.45
CA PHE A 9 -4.87 21.50 -9.77
C PHE A 9 -5.61 20.34 -9.10
N ILE A 10 -5.09 19.09 -9.22
CA ILE A 10 -5.67 17.92 -8.57
C ILE A 10 -5.66 18.08 -7.04
N ARG A 11 -4.60 18.66 -6.47
CA ARG A 11 -4.50 18.92 -5.04
C ARG A 11 -5.54 19.94 -4.55
N GLY A 12 -5.75 21.01 -5.31
CA GLY A 12 -6.80 22.01 -5.04
C GLY A 12 -8.20 21.37 -5.03
N MET A 13 -8.52 20.60 -6.08
CA MET A 13 -9.81 19.89 -6.17
C MET A 13 -10.06 18.94 -5.00
N ALA A 14 -9.04 18.25 -4.52
CA ALA A 14 -9.22 17.33 -3.41
C ALA A 14 -9.48 18.04 -2.09
N HIS A 15 -8.87 19.19 -1.83
CA HIS A 15 -9.23 20.04 -0.69
C HIS A 15 -10.68 20.51 -0.78
N GLU A 16 -11.14 20.88 -1.97
CA GLU A 16 -12.53 21.27 -2.19
C GLU A 16 -13.53 20.12 -2.03
N ILE A 17 -13.13 18.88 -2.34
CA ILE A 17 -13.98 17.70 -2.10
C ILE A 17 -13.98 17.30 -0.61
N LYS A 18 -12.86 17.42 0.10
CA LYS A 18 -12.80 17.10 1.54
C LYS A 18 -13.67 18.01 2.40
N ASN A 19 -13.78 19.27 2.03
CA ASN A 19 -14.59 20.23 2.79
C ASN A 19 -16.05 19.81 2.91
N PRO A 20 -16.82 19.52 1.84
CA PRO A 20 -18.18 19.02 1.94
C PRO A 20 -18.25 17.65 2.62
N LEU A 21 -17.29 16.74 2.40
CA LEU A 21 -17.25 15.46 3.10
C LEU A 21 -17.14 15.63 4.62
N SER A 22 -16.28 16.54 5.08
CA SER A 22 -16.15 16.86 6.51
C SER A 22 -17.45 17.43 7.08
N GLY A 23 -18.16 18.26 6.31
CA GLY A 23 -19.48 18.79 6.68
C GLY A 23 -20.53 17.68 6.81
N ILE A 24 -20.63 16.77 5.84
CA ILE A 24 -21.56 15.63 5.87
C ILE A 24 -21.26 14.74 7.06
N ARG A 25 -19.98 14.39 7.28
CA ARG A 25 -19.54 13.58 8.41
C ARG A 25 -19.93 14.21 9.75
N GLY A 26 -19.61 15.50 9.93
CA GLY A 26 -19.92 16.24 11.17
C GLY A 26 -21.43 16.29 11.44
N SER A 27 -22.24 16.56 10.40
CA SER A 27 -23.69 16.60 10.51
C SER A 27 -24.27 15.23 10.87
N ALA A 28 -23.78 14.15 10.24
CA ALA A 28 -24.20 12.78 10.56
C ALA A 28 -23.83 12.41 12.00
N GLN A 29 -22.66 12.82 12.48
CA GLN A 29 -22.22 12.56 13.86
C GLN A 29 -23.06 13.32 14.90
N LEU A 30 -23.38 14.58 14.62
CA LEU A 30 -24.29 15.37 15.50
C LEU A 30 -25.69 14.76 15.54
N LEU A 31 -26.19 14.29 14.40
CA LEU A 31 -27.46 13.61 14.29
C LEU A 31 -27.45 12.29 15.06
N ASN A 32 -26.42 11.46 14.89
CA ASN A 32 -26.25 10.19 15.60
C ASN A 32 -26.32 10.37 17.12
N ASN A 33 -25.69 11.41 17.65
CA ASN A 33 -25.67 11.70 19.07
C ASN A 33 -27.04 12.15 19.63
N LYS A 34 -27.94 12.67 18.77
CA LYS A 34 -29.25 13.17 19.15
C LYS A 34 -30.40 12.21 18.91
N LEU A 35 -30.18 11.17 18.07
CA LEU A 35 -31.24 10.20 17.74
C LEU A 35 -31.49 9.26 18.93
N PRO A 36 -32.74 9.14 19.41
CA PRO A 36 -33.08 8.16 20.45
C PRO A 36 -33.23 6.75 19.90
N ASP A 37 -33.58 6.59 18.63
CA ASP A 37 -33.86 5.32 17.98
C ASP A 37 -32.58 4.68 17.43
N GLN A 38 -32.33 3.45 17.87
CA GLN A 38 -31.15 2.69 17.50
C GLN A 38 -31.12 2.33 16.01
N ASN A 39 -32.26 2.06 15.39
CA ASN A 39 -32.33 1.75 13.96
C ASN A 39 -31.94 2.97 13.11
N LEU A 40 -32.32 4.17 13.55
CA LEU A 40 -31.92 5.40 12.85
C LEU A 40 -30.45 5.73 13.04
N ARG A 41 -29.83 5.32 14.16
CA ARG A 41 -28.39 5.44 14.36
C ARG A 41 -27.59 4.59 13.37
N GLU A 42 -28.06 3.40 13.00
CA GLU A 42 -27.42 2.56 11.99
C GLU A 42 -27.25 3.28 10.65
N TYR A 43 -28.25 4.08 10.24
CA TYR A 43 -28.13 4.87 9.01
C TYR A 43 -27.08 5.98 9.13
N THR A 44 -27.01 6.66 10.27
CA THR A 44 -26.00 7.69 10.50
C THR A 44 -24.59 7.11 10.59
N ASP A 45 -24.43 5.93 11.18
CA ASP A 45 -23.16 5.19 11.20
C ASP A 45 -22.71 4.78 9.80
N ILE A 46 -23.64 4.35 8.95
CA ILE A 46 -23.35 4.07 7.52
C ILE A 46 -22.88 5.34 6.82
N ILE A 47 -23.56 6.48 7.01
CA ILE A 47 -23.17 7.75 6.38
C ILE A 47 -21.76 8.16 6.82
N ILE A 48 -21.46 8.09 8.13
CA ILE A 48 -20.14 8.40 8.69
C ILE A 48 -19.09 7.49 8.04
N LYS A 49 -19.32 6.18 8.03
CA LYS A 49 -18.41 5.18 7.45
C LYS A 49 -18.15 5.40 5.96
N GLN A 50 -19.19 5.73 5.18
CA GLN A 50 -19.03 6.00 3.75
C GLN A 50 -18.31 7.33 3.51
N THR A 51 -18.55 8.34 4.32
CA THR A 51 -17.86 9.64 4.22
C THR A 51 -16.39 9.51 4.57
N ASP A 52 -16.04 8.75 5.61
CA ASP A 52 -14.66 8.43 5.97
C ASP A 52 -13.97 7.69 4.82
N ARG A 53 -14.66 6.72 4.20
CA ARG A 53 -14.16 5.99 3.03
C ARG A 53 -13.90 6.90 1.83
N LEU A 54 -14.80 7.83 1.53
CA LEU A 54 -14.62 8.82 0.46
C LEU A 54 -13.45 9.77 0.74
N THR A 55 -13.27 10.19 1.99
CA THR A 55 -12.13 11.02 2.39
C THR A 55 -10.81 10.32 2.14
N VAL A 56 -10.70 9.04 2.52
CA VAL A 56 -9.53 8.21 2.25
C VAL A 56 -9.29 8.03 0.74
N LEU A 57 -10.36 7.90 -0.07
CA LEU A 57 -10.25 7.84 -1.53
C LEU A 57 -9.65 9.12 -2.11
N VAL A 58 -10.15 10.28 -1.68
CA VAL A 58 -9.64 11.58 -2.11
C VAL A 58 -8.16 11.74 -1.72
N ASP A 59 -7.78 11.30 -0.51
CA ASP A 59 -6.39 11.31 -0.06
C ASP A 59 -5.49 10.43 -0.93
N ASN A 60 -6.00 9.30 -1.38
CA ASN A 60 -5.25 8.36 -2.23
C ASN A 60 -5.06 8.85 -3.66
N ILE A 61 -6.04 9.58 -4.22
CA ILE A 61 -5.93 10.21 -5.54
C ILE A 61 -4.81 11.27 -5.53
N LEU A 62 -4.62 11.94 -4.40
CA LEU A 62 -3.55 12.93 -4.21
C LEU A 62 -2.18 12.33 -3.95
N GLY A 63 -2.11 11.06 -3.62
CA GLY A 63 -0.95 10.45 -2.98
C GLY A 63 -0.76 10.94 -1.53
N PRO A 64 0.22 10.43 -0.80
CA PRO A 64 0.47 10.85 0.58
C PRO A 64 0.68 12.36 0.66
N ASN A 65 -0.11 13.02 1.50
CA ASN A 65 -0.17 14.48 1.67
C ASN A 65 1.13 15.12 2.19
N LYS A 66 2.08 14.33 2.65
CA LYS A 66 3.41 14.79 3.06
C LYS A 66 4.42 14.44 1.98
N LYS A 67 5.28 15.39 1.64
CA LYS A 67 6.49 15.07 0.87
C LYS A 67 7.22 13.96 1.61
N PRO A 68 7.62 12.87 0.92
CA PRO A 68 8.36 11.80 1.57
C PRO A 68 9.61 12.34 2.26
N SER A 69 9.86 11.86 3.47
CA SER A 69 11.08 12.18 4.23
C SER A 69 12.12 11.11 3.99
N PHE A 70 12.78 11.17 2.83
CA PHE A 70 13.80 10.21 2.45
C PHE A 70 15.04 10.30 3.35
N LYS A 71 15.46 9.15 3.89
CA LYS A 71 16.70 8.98 4.65
C LYS A 71 17.40 7.70 4.24
N VAL A 72 18.73 7.70 4.29
CA VAL A 72 19.54 6.50 4.07
C VAL A 72 19.44 5.63 5.31
N GLN A 73 18.89 4.42 5.17
CA GLN A 73 18.67 3.52 6.30
C GLN A 73 18.50 2.06 5.87
N ASN A 74 18.72 1.16 6.81
CA ASN A 74 18.56 -0.27 6.58
C ASN A 74 17.07 -0.63 6.41
N ILE A 75 16.75 -1.32 5.31
CA ILE A 75 15.39 -1.72 4.96
C ILE A 75 14.79 -2.74 5.93
N HIS A 76 15.62 -3.49 6.63
CA HIS A 76 15.13 -4.54 7.53
C HIS A 76 14.47 -3.94 8.79
N TYR A 77 14.87 -2.75 9.25
CA TYR A 77 14.26 -2.10 10.41
C TYR A 77 12.75 -1.88 10.25
N PRO A 78 12.26 -1.18 9.21
CA PRO A 78 10.82 -1.01 9.02
C PRO A 78 10.08 -2.35 8.82
N ILE A 79 10.71 -3.35 8.18
CA ILE A 79 10.11 -4.68 8.03
C ILE A 79 9.94 -5.35 9.39
N GLU A 80 10.96 -5.32 10.24
CA GLU A 80 10.92 -5.95 11.57
C GLU A 80 9.90 -5.28 12.49
N ASN A 81 9.84 -3.95 12.50
CA ASN A 81 8.86 -3.19 13.26
C ASN A 81 7.43 -3.65 12.95
N VAL A 82 7.09 -3.77 11.66
CA VAL A 82 5.75 -4.20 11.24
C VAL A 82 5.49 -5.65 11.61
N MET A 83 6.46 -6.54 11.40
CA MET A 83 6.28 -7.96 11.72
C MET A 83 6.09 -8.20 13.23
N ASP A 84 6.76 -7.43 14.07
CA ASP A 84 6.64 -7.55 15.51
C ASP A 84 5.31 -6.95 16.02
N LEU A 85 4.81 -5.88 15.41
CA LEU A 85 3.46 -5.36 15.66
C LEU A 85 2.39 -6.39 15.32
N GLU A 86 2.45 -6.95 14.12
CA GLU A 86 1.44 -7.91 13.64
C GLU A 86 1.42 -9.23 14.43
N LYS A 87 2.57 -9.70 14.92
CA LYS A 87 2.62 -10.88 15.80
C LYS A 87 1.88 -10.69 17.12
N ASN A 88 1.87 -9.46 17.66
CA ASN A 88 1.26 -9.13 18.94
C ASN A 88 -0.26 -8.88 18.82
N GLU A 89 -0.77 -8.56 17.64
CA GLU A 89 -2.20 -8.27 17.41
C GLU A 89 -3.08 -9.51 17.18
N ILE A 90 -2.47 -10.69 16.95
CA ILE A 90 -3.21 -11.89 16.53
C ILE A 90 -3.80 -12.62 17.73
N LYS A 91 -5.13 -12.66 17.83
CA LYS A 91 -5.87 -13.44 18.82
C LYS A 91 -6.67 -14.61 18.25
N ASP A 92 -6.99 -14.62 16.95
CA ASP A 92 -7.99 -15.53 16.40
C ASP A 92 -7.43 -16.69 15.58
N ILE A 93 -6.21 -16.58 15.03
CA ILE A 93 -5.56 -17.64 14.24
C ILE A 93 -4.05 -17.64 14.51
N GLU A 94 -3.50 -18.81 14.76
CA GLU A 94 -2.06 -19.00 14.90
C GLU A 94 -1.40 -19.05 13.51
N ILE A 95 -0.88 -17.91 13.03
CA ILE A 95 -0.16 -17.77 11.76
C ILE A 95 1.35 -17.91 12.04
N LYS A 96 2.02 -18.79 11.28
CA LYS A 96 3.47 -18.89 11.32
C LYS A 96 4.11 -17.78 10.50
N TYR A 97 4.90 -16.92 11.16
CA TYR A 97 5.70 -15.87 10.49
C TYR A 97 7.12 -16.35 10.24
N GLU A 98 7.57 -16.29 9.00
CA GLU A 98 8.92 -16.66 8.60
C GLU A 98 9.66 -15.41 8.07
N LYS A 99 10.93 -15.24 8.50
CA LYS A 99 11.85 -14.20 8.01
C LYS A 99 12.96 -14.85 7.19
N ASP A 100 13.27 -14.28 6.02
CA ASP A 100 14.33 -14.76 5.13
C ASP A 100 15.01 -13.53 4.50
N PHE A 101 15.87 -12.89 5.29
CA PHE A 101 16.49 -11.61 4.93
C PHE A 101 17.87 -11.79 4.34
N ASP A 102 18.14 -11.03 3.28
CA ASP A 102 19.44 -10.93 2.63
C ASP A 102 20.29 -9.85 3.31
N PRO A 103 21.35 -10.23 4.06
CA PRO A 103 22.18 -9.26 4.76
C PRO A 103 23.07 -8.42 3.83
N SER A 104 23.14 -8.75 2.55
CA SER A 104 23.97 -8.02 1.57
C SER A 104 23.28 -6.74 1.05
N ILE A 105 22.00 -6.51 1.38
CA ILE A 105 21.28 -5.30 0.98
C ILE A 105 21.90 -4.10 1.68
N PRO A 106 22.42 -3.11 0.95
CA PRO A 106 22.94 -1.90 1.55
C PRO A 106 21.82 -1.02 2.09
N ASP A 107 22.15 0.02 2.84
CA ASP A 107 21.20 1.03 3.24
C ASP A 107 20.58 1.71 2.02
N LEU A 108 19.27 1.93 2.06
CA LEU A 108 18.46 2.48 0.98
C LEU A 108 17.99 3.89 1.32
N LEU A 109 17.82 4.72 0.30
CA LEU A 109 17.19 6.04 0.43
C LEU A 109 15.67 5.85 0.42
N ILE A 110 15.07 5.75 1.61
CA ILE A 110 13.64 5.46 1.80
C ILE A 110 13.00 6.37 2.84
N ASP A 111 11.69 6.52 2.75
CA ASP A 111 10.84 6.99 3.83
C ASP A 111 10.34 5.78 4.64
N SER A 112 10.89 5.56 5.82
CA SER A 112 10.60 4.40 6.66
C SER A 112 9.11 4.26 6.98
N TYR A 113 8.46 5.37 7.31
CA TYR A 113 7.04 5.38 7.65
C TYR A 113 6.16 4.93 6.48
N LEU A 114 6.46 5.40 5.27
CA LEU A 114 5.72 5.01 4.08
C LEU A 114 5.97 3.53 3.73
N ILE A 115 7.20 3.07 3.88
CA ILE A 115 7.55 1.66 3.67
C ILE A 115 6.88 0.76 4.72
N GLU A 116 6.88 1.14 6.00
CA GLU A 116 6.15 0.43 7.06
C GLU A 116 4.65 0.30 6.73
N ASN A 117 4.00 1.39 6.30
CA ASN A 117 2.60 1.37 5.88
C ASN A 117 2.35 0.42 4.69
N SER A 118 3.26 0.39 3.73
CA SER A 118 3.19 -0.50 2.57
C SER A 118 3.28 -1.97 2.99
N ILE A 119 4.25 -2.30 3.83
CA ILE A 119 4.47 -3.66 4.35
C ILE A 119 3.29 -4.10 5.22
N LEU A 120 2.81 -3.22 6.12
CA LEU A 120 1.66 -3.48 6.98
C LEU A 120 0.41 -3.80 6.14
N ASN A 121 0.18 -3.04 5.08
CA ASN A 121 -0.92 -3.27 4.15
C ASN A 121 -0.86 -4.67 3.52
N LEU A 122 0.33 -5.06 3.03
CA LEU A 122 0.52 -6.37 2.40
C LEU A 122 0.39 -7.52 3.41
N ILE A 123 0.94 -7.37 4.62
CA ILE A 123 0.82 -8.37 5.69
C ILE A 123 -0.64 -8.50 6.16
N LYS A 124 -1.37 -7.39 6.32
CA LYS A 124 -2.81 -7.40 6.64
C LYS A 124 -3.62 -8.11 5.55
N ASN A 125 -3.33 -7.87 4.28
CA ASN A 125 -3.98 -8.56 3.18
C ASN A 125 -3.75 -10.08 3.22
N ALA A 126 -2.51 -10.52 3.47
CA ALA A 126 -2.15 -11.91 3.64
C ALA A 126 -2.88 -12.54 4.85
N ARG A 127 -2.83 -11.89 6.01
CA ARG A 127 -3.52 -12.33 7.23
C ARG A 127 -5.02 -12.50 7.03
N GLU A 128 -5.69 -11.50 6.47
CA GLU A 128 -7.13 -11.54 6.21
C GLU A 128 -7.49 -12.65 5.23
N SER A 129 -6.66 -12.88 4.20
CA SER A 129 -6.84 -13.99 3.25
C SER A 129 -6.79 -15.34 3.96
N LEU A 130 -5.83 -15.51 4.87
CA LEU A 130 -5.67 -16.73 5.67
C LEU A 130 -6.78 -16.91 6.71
N SER A 131 -7.25 -15.81 7.32
CA SER A 131 -8.32 -15.85 8.33
C SER A 131 -9.67 -16.22 7.73
N ASN A 132 -9.96 -15.76 6.53
CA ASN A 132 -11.23 -16.03 5.84
C ASN A 132 -11.25 -17.39 5.15
N SER A 133 -10.09 -18.01 4.96
CA SER A 133 -9.95 -19.34 4.39
C SER A 133 -9.61 -20.34 5.50
N LYS A 134 -10.12 -21.55 5.42
CA LYS A 134 -9.73 -22.64 6.33
C LYS A 134 -8.37 -23.23 5.92
N THR A 135 -7.37 -22.35 5.71
CA THR A 135 -6.02 -22.77 5.29
C THR A 135 -5.38 -23.62 6.40
N LEU A 136 -4.91 -24.80 6.03
CA LEU A 136 -4.15 -25.67 6.95
C LEU A 136 -2.74 -25.09 7.15
N SER A 137 -2.32 -24.96 8.42
CA SER A 137 -1.02 -24.42 8.79
C SER A 137 -0.74 -23.06 8.12
N PRO A 138 -1.54 -22.01 8.44
CA PRO A 138 -1.42 -20.70 7.80
C PRO A 138 -0.04 -20.10 8.05
N LYS A 139 0.58 -19.56 6.96
CA LYS A 139 1.94 -19.07 6.99
C LYS A 139 2.06 -17.77 6.19
N ILE A 140 2.80 -16.82 6.76
CA ILE A 140 3.24 -15.60 6.07
C ILE A 140 4.77 -15.59 6.11
N LYS A 141 5.39 -15.45 4.93
CA LYS A 141 6.84 -15.34 4.80
C LYS A 141 7.22 -13.97 4.25
N VAL A 142 8.15 -13.28 4.93
CA VAL A 142 8.75 -12.03 4.45
C VAL A 142 10.20 -12.32 4.06
N LYS A 143 10.50 -12.03 2.79
CA LYS A 143 11.81 -12.31 2.18
C LYS A 143 12.37 -11.03 1.56
N THR A 144 13.68 -10.81 1.72
CA THR A 144 14.39 -9.73 1.02
C THR A 144 15.50 -10.29 0.15
N ARG A 145 15.74 -9.72 -1.03
CA ARG A 145 16.83 -10.10 -1.94
C ARG A 145 17.35 -8.91 -2.72
N VAL A 146 18.64 -8.91 -3.02
CA VAL A 146 19.17 -8.09 -4.11
C VAL A 146 18.86 -8.79 -5.43
N VAL A 147 18.26 -8.05 -6.38
CA VAL A 147 18.06 -8.52 -7.75
C VAL A 147 18.83 -7.61 -8.71
N HIS A 148 19.41 -8.22 -9.75
CA HIS A 148 20.29 -7.51 -10.66
C HIS A 148 19.72 -7.48 -12.07
N GLN A 149 20.04 -6.40 -12.81
CA GLN A 149 19.71 -6.22 -14.23
C GLN A 149 18.21 -6.36 -14.53
N GLU A 150 17.37 -5.83 -13.64
CA GLU A 150 15.92 -5.84 -13.76
C GLU A 150 15.40 -4.50 -14.29
N TYR A 151 14.16 -4.52 -14.81
CA TYR A 151 13.47 -3.35 -15.33
C TYR A 151 12.34 -2.92 -14.42
N ILE A 152 12.20 -1.60 -14.24
CA ILE A 152 11.00 -0.97 -13.69
C ILE A 152 10.43 -0.08 -14.80
N GLY A 153 9.32 -0.51 -15.42
CA GLY A 153 8.83 0.10 -16.65
C GLY A 153 9.85 -0.01 -17.77
N GLU A 154 10.24 1.11 -18.35
CA GLU A 154 11.25 1.19 -19.41
C GLU A 154 12.70 1.38 -18.88
N LEU A 155 12.84 1.65 -17.58
CA LEU A 155 14.14 1.93 -16.97
C LEU A 155 14.82 0.66 -16.51
N ARG A 156 16.09 0.48 -16.93
CA ARG A 156 16.95 -0.61 -16.49
C ARG A 156 17.75 -0.21 -15.26
N PHE A 157 17.69 -1.03 -14.23
CA PHE A 157 18.46 -0.86 -13.00
C PHE A 157 19.53 -1.94 -12.86
N THR A 158 20.72 -1.55 -12.40
CA THR A 158 21.80 -2.50 -12.15
C THR A 158 21.51 -3.37 -10.93
N SER A 159 20.93 -2.79 -9.89
CA SER A 159 20.59 -3.50 -8.65
C SER A 159 19.33 -2.90 -8.01
N LEU A 160 18.46 -3.79 -7.57
CA LEU A 160 17.20 -3.47 -6.90
C LEU A 160 17.09 -4.27 -5.61
N CYS A 161 16.47 -3.69 -4.59
CA CYS A 161 16.02 -4.41 -3.41
C CYS A 161 14.59 -4.92 -3.66
N LYS A 162 14.40 -6.23 -3.59
CA LYS A 162 13.09 -6.88 -3.66
C LYS A 162 12.68 -7.34 -2.27
N ILE A 163 11.51 -6.86 -1.80
CA ILE A 163 10.86 -7.26 -0.55
C ILE A 163 9.61 -8.05 -0.95
N SER A 164 9.58 -9.34 -0.63
CA SER A 164 8.47 -10.23 -0.96
C SER A 164 7.70 -10.62 0.30
N ILE A 165 6.38 -10.46 0.28
CA ILE A 165 5.45 -10.96 1.29
C ILE A 165 4.63 -12.06 0.64
N SER A 166 4.74 -13.29 1.16
CA SER A 166 4.07 -14.47 0.62
C SER A 166 3.16 -15.10 1.66
N ASP A 167 2.00 -15.59 1.22
CA ASP A 167 1.08 -16.38 2.02
C ASP A 167 0.68 -17.69 1.30
N ASN A 168 0.23 -18.67 2.08
CA ASN A 168 -0.27 -19.94 1.58
C ASN A 168 -1.80 -20.02 1.57
N GLY A 169 -2.46 -18.89 1.39
CA GLY A 169 -3.91 -18.75 1.33
C GLY A 169 -4.53 -19.25 0.02
N PRO A 170 -5.82 -18.98 -0.20
CA PRO A 170 -6.59 -19.48 -1.34
C PRO A 170 -6.17 -18.89 -2.68
N GLY A 171 -5.35 -17.84 -2.68
CA GLY A 171 -5.02 -17.08 -3.88
C GLY A 171 -6.01 -15.94 -4.16
N ILE A 172 -5.73 -15.20 -5.22
CA ILE A 172 -6.56 -14.09 -5.70
C ILE A 172 -7.48 -14.66 -6.79
N PRO A 173 -8.81 -14.42 -6.73
CA PRO A 173 -9.74 -14.82 -7.77
C PRO A 173 -9.33 -14.27 -9.15
N GLU A 174 -9.51 -15.09 -10.21
CA GLU A 174 -9.06 -14.72 -11.56
C GLU A 174 -9.77 -13.48 -12.11
N ASP A 175 -11.04 -13.30 -11.78
CA ASP A 175 -11.90 -12.19 -12.23
C ASP A 175 -11.46 -10.81 -11.76
N ILE A 176 -10.68 -10.75 -10.66
CA ILE A 176 -10.18 -9.49 -10.11
C ILE A 176 -8.68 -9.29 -10.30
N LYS A 177 -7.91 -10.29 -10.76
CA LYS A 177 -6.44 -10.22 -10.86
C LYS A 177 -5.94 -9.02 -11.63
N ASP A 178 -6.54 -8.72 -12.77
CA ASP A 178 -6.12 -7.61 -13.63
C ASP A 178 -6.44 -6.23 -13.03
N SER A 179 -7.31 -6.20 -12.04
CA SER A 179 -7.83 -4.96 -11.46
C SER A 179 -7.48 -4.76 -9.99
N ILE A 180 -6.71 -5.65 -9.35
CA ILE A 180 -6.43 -5.57 -7.90
C ILE A 180 -5.73 -4.29 -7.44
N PHE A 181 -5.03 -3.60 -8.33
CA PHE A 181 -4.37 -2.33 -8.04
C PHE A 181 -5.27 -1.11 -8.24
N PHE A 182 -6.44 -1.28 -8.86
CA PHE A 182 -7.40 -0.19 -8.97
C PHE A 182 -8.06 0.08 -7.60
N PRO A 183 -8.26 1.36 -7.25
CA PRO A 183 -8.96 1.71 -6.02
C PRO A 183 -10.34 1.07 -5.93
N MET A 184 -10.75 0.67 -4.73
CA MET A 184 -12.06 0.08 -4.42
C MET A 184 -12.31 -1.33 -4.99
N ILE A 185 -11.35 -1.94 -5.63
CA ILE A 185 -11.43 -3.35 -6.02
C ILE A 185 -11.03 -4.20 -4.81
N SER A 186 -11.93 -5.06 -4.39
CA SER A 186 -11.70 -6.00 -3.29
C SER A 186 -12.48 -7.28 -3.53
N GLY A 187 -11.83 -8.41 -3.44
CA GLY A 187 -12.50 -9.72 -3.38
C GLY A 187 -13.14 -10.03 -2.02
N LYS A 188 -13.22 -9.04 -1.11
CA LYS A 188 -13.69 -9.21 0.27
C LYS A 188 -14.91 -8.31 0.51
N GLU A 189 -15.93 -8.85 1.19
CA GLU A 189 -17.17 -8.10 1.50
C GLU A 189 -16.93 -6.86 2.38
N GLN A 190 -15.92 -6.86 3.24
CA GLN A 190 -15.60 -5.76 4.16
C GLN A 190 -14.31 -5.01 3.83
N GLY A 191 -13.62 -5.37 2.75
CA GLY A 191 -12.37 -4.70 2.33
C GLY A 191 -12.63 -3.32 1.73
N SER A 192 -11.83 -2.31 2.10
CA SER A 192 -11.90 -0.99 1.45
C SER A 192 -11.47 -1.00 -0.02
N GLY A 193 -10.66 -1.99 -0.43
CA GLY A 193 -10.07 -2.07 -1.76
C GLY A 193 -9.02 -0.98 -2.04
N LEU A 194 -8.52 -0.30 -1.00
CA LEU A 194 -7.61 0.84 -1.13
C LEU A 194 -6.15 0.50 -0.82
N GLY A 195 -5.92 -0.57 -0.06
CA GLY A 195 -4.58 -0.90 0.44
C GLY A 195 -3.54 -1.07 -0.67
N LEU A 196 -3.86 -1.82 -1.72
CA LEU A 196 -2.91 -2.09 -2.81
C LEU A 196 -2.66 -0.85 -3.67
N SER A 197 -3.66 -0.02 -3.95
CA SER A 197 -3.48 1.23 -4.70
C SER A 197 -2.64 2.24 -3.92
N ILE A 198 -2.80 2.33 -2.58
CA ILE A 198 -1.95 3.14 -1.70
C ILE A 198 -0.51 2.63 -1.74
N THR A 199 -0.33 1.32 -1.55
CA THR A 199 1.00 0.69 -1.61
C THR A 199 1.68 0.97 -2.94
N GLN A 200 0.97 0.85 -4.07
CA GLN A 200 1.49 1.16 -5.39
C GLN A 200 1.95 2.63 -5.50
N GLY A 201 1.14 3.57 -4.99
CA GLY A 201 1.50 5.00 -4.96
C GLY A 201 2.74 5.28 -4.13
N ILE A 202 2.88 4.68 -2.95
CA ILE A 202 4.06 4.81 -2.09
C ILE A 202 5.30 4.24 -2.77
N VAL A 203 5.19 3.04 -3.33
CA VAL A 203 6.31 2.37 -4.01
C VAL A 203 6.76 3.18 -5.24
N SER A 204 5.82 3.75 -6.00
CA SER A 204 6.13 4.66 -7.12
C SER A 204 6.89 5.91 -6.68
N GLN A 205 6.58 6.49 -5.51
CA GLN A 205 7.35 7.63 -4.96
C GLN A 205 8.79 7.26 -4.59
N HIS A 206 9.07 5.98 -4.35
CA HIS A 206 10.41 5.44 -4.15
C HIS A 206 11.08 5.01 -5.47
N ASN A 207 10.54 5.43 -6.63
CA ASN A 207 10.97 5.00 -7.97
C ASN A 207 10.95 3.47 -8.14
N GLY A 208 10.08 2.80 -7.40
CA GLY A 208 9.93 1.37 -7.33
C GLY A 208 8.74 0.83 -8.12
N ALA A 209 8.53 -0.47 -8.05
CA ALA A 209 7.39 -1.18 -8.61
C ALA A 209 6.78 -2.14 -7.60
N LEU A 210 5.45 -2.25 -7.61
CA LEU A 210 4.71 -3.29 -6.90
C LEU A 210 4.30 -4.36 -7.88
N GLN A 211 4.68 -5.60 -7.62
CA GLN A 211 4.37 -6.77 -8.44
C GLN A 211 3.67 -7.83 -7.60
N PHE A 212 2.94 -8.72 -8.25
CA PHE A 212 2.37 -9.89 -7.58
C PHE A 212 2.38 -11.11 -8.48
N ARG A 213 2.31 -12.27 -7.85
CA ARG A 213 1.96 -13.55 -8.46
C ARG A 213 1.01 -14.26 -7.50
N SER A 214 0.00 -14.95 -8.01
CA SER A 214 -0.96 -15.63 -7.16
C SER A 214 -1.52 -16.86 -7.82
N LYS A 215 -1.51 -17.95 -7.05
CA LYS A 215 -2.22 -19.19 -7.27
C LYS A 215 -2.66 -19.75 -5.92
N PRO A 216 -3.62 -20.64 -5.86
CA PRO A 216 -4.01 -21.30 -4.61
C PRO A 216 -2.80 -21.92 -3.91
N GLY A 217 -2.61 -21.57 -2.63
CA GLY A 217 -1.49 -22.00 -1.81
C GLY A 217 -0.19 -21.21 -1.96
N ASP A 218 -0.12 -20.22 -2.85
CA ASP A 218 1.10 -19.42 -3.07
C ASP A 218 0.77 -18.05 -3.68
N THR A 219 0.51 -17.07 -2.81
CA THR A 219 0.37 -15.66 -3.21
C THR A 219 1.59 -14.89 -2.73
N GLU A 220 2.23 -14.13 -3.61
CA GLU A 220 3.37 -13.28 -3.30
C GLU A 220 3.12 -11.88 -3.84
N PHE A 221 3.23 -10.87 -2.98
CA PHE A 221 3.40 -9.48 -3.36
C PHE A 221 4.85 -9.06 -3.17
N SER A 222 5.38 -8.30 -4.13
CA SER A 222 6.78 -7.86 -4.10
C SER A 222 6.88 -6.36 -4.30
N ILE A 223 7.48 -5.67 -3.31
CA ILE A 223 7.92 -4.28 -3.42
C ILE A 223 9.35 -4.31 -3.96
N ILE A 224 9.59 -3.60 -5.04
CA ILE A 224 10.91 -3.50 -5.69
C ILE A 224 11.36 -2.05 -5.63
N ILE A 225 12.52 -1.77 -5.03
CA ILE A 225 13.05 -0.42 -4.81
C ILE A 225 14.47 -0.33 -5.37
N PRO A 226 14.85 0.74 -6.11
CA PRO A 226 16.21 0.93 -6.57
C PRO A 226 17.22 1.05 -5.43
N ILE A 227 18.35 0.36 -5.57
CA ILE A 227 19.52 0.58 -4.72
C ILE A 227 20.29 1.76 -5.31
N SER A 228 20.27 2.91 -4.62
CA SER A 228 20.68 4.25 -5.14
C SER A 228 22.11 4.37 -5.67
N ALA A 229 22.97 3.39 -5.46
CA ALA A 229 24.37 3.42 -5.91
C ALA A 229 24.55 3.22 -7.43
N ASN A 230 23.48 2.92 -8.19
CA ASN A 230 23.60 2.47 -9.59
C ASN A 230 22.53 3.05 -10.53
N MET A 231 22.15 4.32 -10.39
CA MET A 231 21.60 5.01 -11.54
C MET A 231 22.75 5.26 -12.53
N ASN A 232 22.82 4.50 -13.60
CA ASN A 232 23.64 4.87 -14.73
C ASN A 232 23.11 6.19 -15.31
N THR A 233 23.74 7.31 -14.93
CA THR A 233 23.40 8.67 -15.31
C THR A 233 23.55 8.96 -16.80
N ASN A 234 23.90 7.98 -17.62
CA ASN A 234 24.14 8.17 -19.06
C ASN A 234 22.87 8.07 -19.94
N ASP A 235 21.76 7.51 -19.46
CA ASP A 235 20.54 7.42 -20.29
C ASP A 235 19.45 8.43 -19.91
N GLY A 236 19.52 9.02 -18.72
CA GLY A 236 18.50 9.98 -18.23
C GLY A 236 18.66 11.42 -18.77
N LEU A 237 19.80 11.79 -19.31
CA LEU A 237 20.08 13.15 -19.78
C LEU A 237 19.72 13.38 -21.27
N LYS A 238 19.38 12.35 -22.03
CA LYS A 238 18.96 12.49 -23.44
C LYS A 238 17.44 12.70 -23.61
N ALA A 239 16.63 12.43 -22.59
CA ALA A 239 15.18 12.61 -22.65
C ALA A 239 14.70 14.02 -22.22
N ALA A 240 15.56 14.84 -21.62
CA ALA A 240 15.19 16.17 -21.11
C ALA A 240 15.53 17.36 -22.04
N HIS A 241 16.19 17.11 -23.19
CA HIS A 241 16.57 18.16 -24.15
C HIS A 241 16.23 17.75 -25.59
N GLY A 242 15.02 17.35 -25.83
CA GLY A 242 14.52 17.08 -27.18
C GLY A 242 13.10 17.54 -27.37
N CYS A 243 12.97 18.77 -27.91
CA CYS A 243 11.77 19.48 -28.35
C CYS A 243 10.90 20.15 -27.31
#